data_ae05a1df60dd8b6dd72f8657b71a09de
#
_entry.id   ae05a1df60dd8b6dd72f8657b71a09de
#
_cell.length_a   1.000
_cell.length_b   1.000
_cell.length_c   1.000
_cell.angle_alpha   90.00
_cell.angle_beta   90.00
_cell.angle_gamma   90.00
#
_symmetry.space_group_name_H-M   'P 1'
#
loop_
_entity.id
_entity.type
_entity.pdbx_description
1 polymer ?
#
loop_
_entity_poly.entity_id
_entity_poly.type
_entity_poly.pdbx_seq_one_letter_code
_entity_poly.pdbx_strand_id
1 'polypeptide(L)'
;MNQSYDIVIVGTGIGGLSTLFYLSETIAFQSNQLRICVIAKGSFSQTNTNWAQGGIAAVHAIEDHVEKHIQDTMIAGAYKSNPYIVEKVIRSAPGLIQNLIDWGVQFDKNELGEYDLAKEGGHSAHRIFHKHDQTGAAIQSALLQKLIHHQQITIFEHTCLIGLQQNQQDGFEMALFNSSNNHFFHIHTSKLVLATGGIGMLYEKTTNQSIATGDGIYFAHQLGAELENLSYVQFHPTGLYEKGNISFLITEALRGAGAKLLNEKKEAFMHQYDQRAELAPRDIVSRSILKEIAQQNLPYVYLDATGLSAEQIAQHFPTIQAECKKRVGIDIHADLIPVIPTHHYVCGGVKVNEFGETSVKNLYAIGEIASTGLHGANRLASNSLLEAIAFGKFASEQLVKNLKHSSSLPSEIESPTLKKLVRGSIQSILSQYVGVIKSTQGLQVALKKLQDIEKDSTDLNDFNLVDFENNILLYLGQHLIKDAIAQKENLGVFYNQDLVQDLIS
;
A
#
# COMPACT_ATOMS: atom_id res chain seq x y z
N MET A 1 28.49 9.76 10.60
CA MET A 1 27.84 10.88 11.31
C MET A 1 26.94 10.27 12.37
N ASN A 2 27.23 10.54 13.64
CA ASN A 2 26.35 10.10 14.72
C ASN A 2 25.41 11.25 15.06
N GLN A 3 24.16 11.17 14.67
CA GLN A 3 23.16 12.23 14.87
C GLN A 3 21.96 11.69 15.65
N SER A 4 21.36 12.58 16.44
CA SER A 4 20.20 12.29 17.25
C SER A 4 19.05 13.19 16.82
N TYR A 5 17.86 12.61 16.71
CA TYR A 5 16.63 13.29 16.32
C TYR A 5 15.54 13.05 17.36
N ASP A 6 14.59 13.95 17.43
CA ASP A 6 13.45 13.81 18.33
C ASP A 6 12.42 12.84 17.72
N ILE A 7 12.23 12.95 16.38
CA ILE A 7 11.34 12.08 15.61
C ILE A 7 12.05 11.65 14.32
N VAL A 8 12.00 10.36 14.02
CA VAL A 8 12.40 9.81 12.70
C VAL A 8 11.19 9.25 12.00
N ILE A 9 11.02 9.58 10.73
CA ILE A 9 9.99 9.04 9.83
C ILE A 9 10.68 8.23 8.73
N VAL A 10 10.39 6.92 8.67
CA VAL A 10 10.91 6.03 7.62
C VAL A 10 9.85 5.81 6.57
N GLY A 11 10.05 6.39 5.40
CA GLY A 11 9.16 6.35 4.25
C GLY A 11 8.61 7.72 3.86
N THR A 12 8.62 8.00 2.55
CA THR A 12 8.17 9.26 1.92
C THR A 12 6.90 9.09 1.09
N GLY A 13 6.17 8.00 1.30
CA GLY A 13 4.79 7.87 0.83
C GLY A 13 3.86 8.81 1.57
N ILE A 14 2.58 8.78 1.20
CA ILE A 14 1.57 9.71 1.74
C ILE A 14 1.47 9.64 3.28
N GLY A 15 1.64 8.45 3.89
CA GLY A 15 1.62 8.30 5.34
C GLY A 15 2.74 9.07 6.05
N GLY A 16 3.99 8.94 5.55
CA GLY A 16 5.14 9.68 6.10
C GLY A 16 5.04 11.18 5.84
N LEU A 17 4.71 11.58 4.62
CA LEU A 17 4.62 13.00 4.24
C LEU A 17 3.47 13.72 4.95
N SER A 18 2.30 13.10 5.12
CA SER A 18 1.19 13.71 5.86
C SER A 18 1.53 13.84 7.36
N THR A 19 2.18 12.82 7.95
CA THR A 19 2.67 12.91 9.33
C THR A 19 3.64 14.09 9.49
N LEU A 20 4.63 14.19 8.59
CA LEU A 20 5.60 15.29 8.60
C LEU A 20 4.92 16.64 8.43
N PHE A 21 3.94 16.74 7.53
CA PHE A 21 3.23 17.98 7.29
C PHE A 21 2.45 18.44 8.53
N TYR A 22 1.63 17.56 9.12
CA TYR A 22 0.91 17.91 10.36
C TYR A 22 1.85 18.19 11.53
N LEU A 23 3.00 17.52 11.62
CA LEU A 23 4.03 17.89 12.61
C LEU A 23 4.56 19.32 12.38
N SER A 24 4.74 19.73 11.12
CA SER A 24 5.24 21.07 10.79
C SER A 24 4.26 22.19 11.17
N GLU A 25 2.98 21.88 11.33
CA GLU A 25 1.95 22.81 11.78
C GLU A 25 1.87 22.92 13.32
N THR A 26 2.59 22.07 14.08
CA THR A 26 2.57 22.10 15.54
C THR A 26 3.39 23.26 16.10
N ILE A 27 2.97 23.75 17.28
CA ILE A 27 3.71 24.81 18.00
C ILE A 27 5.15 24.38 18.29
N ALA A 28 5.36 23.12 18.64
CA ALA A 28 6.69 22.58 18.94
C ALA A 28 7.64 22.67 17.73
N PHE A 29 7.13 22.40 16.52
CA PHE A 29 7.93 22.59 15.30
C PHE A 29 8.15 24.08 15.00
N GLN A 30 7.10 24.88 15.00
CA GLN A 30 7.19 26.32 14.67
C GLN A 30 8.08 27.09 15.64
N SER A 31 8.22 26.64 16.89
CA SER A 31 9.13 27.23 17.87
C SER A 31 10.56 26.67 17.83
N ASN A 32 10.94 25.95 16.77
CA ASN A 32 12.25 25.32 16.58
C ASN A 32 12.67 24.33 17.69
N GLN A 33 11.68 23.66 18.28
CA GLN A 33 11.92 22.68 19.35
C GLN A 33 11.99 21.23 18.82
N LEU A 34 11.77 20.99 17.53
CA LEU A 34 11.77 19.66 16.96
C LEU A 34 12.87 19.49 15.90
N ARG A 35 13.63 18.41 16.04
CA ARG A 35 14.57 17.93 15.01
C ARG A 35 13.98 16.66 14.39
N ILE A 36 13.58 16.73 13.13
CA ILE A 36 12.94 15.62 12.43
C ILE A 36 13.88 15.09 11.35
N CYS A 37 14.00 13.77 11.27
CA CYS A 37 14.68 13.09 10.17
C CYS A 37 13.68 12.30 9.34
N VAL A 38 13.82 12.37 8.02
CA VAL A 38 13.01 11.59 7.06
C VAL A 38 13.96 10.72 6.25
N ILE A 39 13.63 9.43 6.16
CA ILE A 39 14.43 8.43 5.48
C ILE A 39 13.64 7.88 4.29
N ALA A 40 14.19 8.00 3.09
CA ALA A 40 13.64 7.44 1.86
C ALA A 40 14.56 6.35 1.32
N LYS A 41 14.04 5.13 1.13
CA LYS A 41 14.79 3.97 0.61
C LYS A 41 15.28 4.20 -0.83
N GLY A 42 14.46 4.88 -1.65
CA GLY A 42 14.81 5.35 -2.99
C GLY A 42 14.86 6.87 -3.06
N SER A 43 14.57 7.42 -4.24
CA SER A 43 14.26 8.85 -4.38
C SER A 43 12.87 9.16 -3.80
N PHE A 44 12.58 10.42 -3.52
CA PHE A 44 11.28 10.85 -3.01
C PHE A 44 10.10 10.42 -3.87
N SER A 45 10.26 10.42 -5.19
CA SER A 45 9.22 10.04 -6.14
C SER A 45 9.04 8.52 -6.27
N GLN A 46 9.97 7.72 -5.74
CA GLN A 46 9.90 6.26 -5.82
C GLN A 46 9.03 5.72 -4.69
N THR A 47 7.73 5.93 -4.78
CA THR A 47 6.72 5.48 -3.81
C THR A 47 5.49 4.92 -4.51
N ASN A 48 4.75 4.02 -3.84
CA ASN A 48 3.44 3.56 -4.33
C ASN A 48 2.44 4.72 -4.39
N THR A 49 2.59 5.73 -3.52
CA THR A 49 1.78 6.96 -3.56
C THR A 49 1.92 7.67 -4.90
N ASN A 50 3.14 7.86 -5.38
CA ASN A 50 3.38 8.53 -6.67
C ASN A 50 2.76 7.77 -7.86
N TRP A 51 2.53 6.47 -7.72
CA TRP A 51 1.90 5.63 -8.75
C TRP A 51 0.40 5.44 -8.56
N ALA A 52 -0.18 6.01 -7.50
CA ALA A 52 -1.62 5.90 -7.25
C ALA A 52 -2.42 6.68 -8.30
N GLN A 53 -3.08 5.94 -9.18
CA GLN A 53 -3.84 6.46 -10.32
C GLN A 53 -5.24 6.94 -9.94
N GLY A 54 -5.91 6.18 -9.05
CA GLY A 54 -7.28 6.46 -8.61
C GLY A 54 -7.38 7.79 -7.86
N GLY A 55 -8.15 7.81 -6.77
CA GLY A 55 -8.36 9.05 -6.04
C GLY A 55 -8.37 8.86 -4.54
N ILE A 56 -8.94 9.82 -3.87
CA ILE A 56 -9.20 9.82 -2.44
C ILE A 56 -10.68 10.00 -2.17
N ALA A 57 -11.26 9.09 -1.38
CA ALA A 57 -12.69 9.08 -1.11
C ALA A 57 -13.06 10.06 0.00
N ALA A 58 -13.99 10.99 -0.27
CA ALA A 58 -14.59 11.85 0.75
C ALA A 58 -15.95 12.34 0.31
N VAL A 59 -16.87 12.45 1.26
CA VAL A 59 -18.21 12.99 1.01
C VAL A 59 -18.12 14.48 0.72
N HIS A 60 -18.71 14.93 -0.40
CA HIS A 60 -18.74 16.32 -0.82
C HIS A 60 -20.06 16.73 -1.48
N ALA A 61 -20.61 15.86 -2.34
CA ALA A 61 -21.87 16.14 -3.04
C ALA A 61 -23.06 16.19 -2.06
N ILE A 62 -24.06 17.02 -2.39
CA ILE A 62 -25.25 17.24 -1.53
C ILE A 62 -26.07 15.94 -1.36
N GLU A 63 -26.08 15.07 -2.36
CA GLU A 63 -26.83 13.81 -2.35
C GLU A 63 -26.06 12.67 -1.64
N ASP A 64 -24.79 12.89 -1.30
CA ASP A 64 -23.96 11.91 -0.60
C ASP A 64 -23.92 12.18 0.91
N HIS A 65 -23.79 11.13 1.72
CA HIS A 65 -23.78 11.22 3.17
C HIS A 65 -22.66 10.37 3.76
N VAL A 66 -22.11 10.84 4.88
CA VAL A 66 -21.02 10.15 5.61
C VAL A 66 -21.42 8.72 5.96
N GLU A 67 -22.68 8.50 6.35
CA GLU A 67 -23.23 7.18 6.69
C GLU A 67 -23.20 6.20 5.51
N LYS A 68 -23.41 6.69 4.27
CA LYS A 68 -23.27 5.86 3.07
C LYS A 68 -21.81 5.42 2.86
N HIS A 69 -20.85 6.33 3.05
CA HIS A 69 -19.43 5.98 2.90
C HIS A 69 -18.97 5.02 4.01
N ILE A 70 -19.45 5.20 5.26
CA ILE A 70 -19.23 4.24 6.36
C ILE A 70 -19.77 2.86 5.97
N GLN A 71 -21.03 2.80 5.50
CA GLN A 71 -21.66 1.54 5.11
C GLN A 71 -20.93 0.86 3.94
N ASP A 72 -20.55 1.59 2.89
CA ASP A 72 -19.76 1.06 1.78
C ASP A 72 -18.43 0.47 2.26
N THR A 73 -17.75 1.14 3.21
CA THR A 73 -16.49 0.68 3.80
C THR A 73 -16.69 -0.61 4.61
N MET A 74 -17.74 -0.68 5.43
CA MET A 74 -18.08 -1.87 6.22
C MET A 74 -18.42 -3.08 5.33
N ILE A 75 -19.22 -2.86 4.28
CA ILE A 75 -19.57 -3.90 3.31
C ILE A 75 -18.33 -4.41 2.58
N ALA A 76 -17.49 -3.49 2.06
CA ALA A 76 -16.26 -3.85 1.37
C ALA A 76 -15.32 -4.66 2.27
N GLY A 77 -15.18 -4.28 3.54
CA GLY A 77 -14.38 -4.95 4.55
C GLY A 77 -14.98 -6.26 5.08
N ALA A 78 -16.07 -6.75 4.47
CA ALA A 78 -16.83 -7.95 4.91
C ALA A 78 -17.22 -7.87 6.40
N TYR A 79 -17.56 -6.68 6.89
CA TYR A 79 -17.91 -6.37 8.28
C TYR A 79 -16.84 -6.77 9.31
N LYS A 80 -15.58 -6.98 8.88
CA LYS A 80 -14.42 -7.19 9.77
C LYS A 80 -13.70 -5.88 10.10
N SER A 81 -14.07 -4.78 9.46
CA SER A 81 -13.57 -3.44 9.80
C SER A 81 -13.98 -3.06 11.22
N ASN A 82 -13.11 -2.32 11.92
CA ASN A 82 -13.43 -1.75 13.23
C ASN A 82 -14.40 -0.56 13.05
N PRO A 83 -15.66 -0.65 13.52
CA PRO A 83 -16.65 0.39 13.28
C PRO A 83 -16.24 1.78 13.80
N TYR A 84 -15.56 1.82 14.95
CA TYR A 84 -15.07 3.07 15.53
C TYR A 84 -14.01 3.73 14.64
N ILE A 85 -13.06 2.95 14.11
CA ILE A 85 -12.02 3.46 13.20
C ILE A 85 -12.64 3.91 11.87
N VAL A 86 -13.56 3.12 11.32
CA VAL A 86 -14.28 3.49 10.09
C VAL A 86 -14.98 4.84 10.28
N GLU A 87 -15.76 4.99 11.35
CA GLU A 87 -16.48 6.23 11.64
C GLU A 87 -15.50 7.41 11.81
N LYS A 88 -14.44 7.24 12.61
CA LYS A 88 -13.44 8.27 12.88
C LYS A 88 -12.76 8.76 11.61
N VAL A 89 -12.31 7.85 10.74
CA VAL A 89 -11.62 8.18 9.49
C VAL A 89 -12.58 8.84 8.49
N ILE A 90 -13.73 8.23 8.25
CA ILE A 90 -14.68 8.72 7.24
C ILE A 90 -15.26 10.10 7.63
N ARG A 91 -15.58 10.33 8.91
CA ARG A 91 -16.03 11.65 9.37
C ARG A 91 -14.94 12.72 9.27
N SER A 92 -13.67 12.35 9.36
CA SER A 92 -12.58 13.31 9.17
C SER A 92 -12.31 13.64 7.69
N ALA A 93 -12.75 12.81 6.74
CA ALA A 93 -12.39 12.88 5.33
C ALA A 93 -12.67 14.27 4.68
N PRO A 94 -13.84 14.92 4.85
CA PRO A 94 -14.07 16.23 4.23
C PRO A 94 -13.04 17.28 4.66
N GLY A 95 -12.70 17.32 5.96
CA GLY A 95 -11.68 18.23 6.48
C GLY A 95 -10.25 17.89 5.97
N LEU A 96 -9.95 16.62 5.78
CA LEU A 96 -8.65 16.19 5.22
C LEU A 96 -8.51 16.58 3.74
N ILE A 97 -9.59 16.49 2.96
CA ILE A 97 -9.61 17.01 1.58
C ILE A 97 -9.40 18.52 1.54
N GLN A 98 -10.06 19.26 2.43
CA GLN A 98 -9.86 20.71 2.50
C GLN A 98 -8.40 21.04 2.84
N ASN A 99 -7.77 20.31 3.79
CA ASN A 99 -6.36 20.49 4.08
C ASN A 99 -5.48 20.24 2.85
N LEU A 100 -5.73 19.18 2.06
CA LEU A 100 -4.98 18.92 0.83
C LEU A 100 -5.10 20.06 -0.18
N ILE A 101 -6.30 20.63 -0.33
CA ILE A 101 -6.56 21.80 -1.19
C ILE A 101 -5.77 23.01 -0.69
N ASP A 102 -5.82 23.30 0.60
CA ASP A 102 -5.08 24.40 1.24
C ASP A 102 -3.55 24.21 1.13
N TRP A 103 -3.10 22.96 1.07
CA TRP A 103 -1.70 22.60 0.83
C TRP A 103 -1.29 22.71 -0.64
N GLY A 104 -2.23 22.98 -1.55
CA GLY A 104 -1.98 23.26 -2.95
C GLY A 104 -2.29 22.11 -3.90
N VAL A 105 -2.92 21.04 -3.42
CA VAL A 105 -3.38 19.95 -4.29
C VAL A 105 -4.54 20.46 -5.15
N GLN A 106 -4.41 20.31 -6.46
CA GLN A 106 -5.44 20.72 -7.42
C GLN A 106 -6.16 19.50 -7.95
N PHE A 107 -7.33 19.22 -7.38
CA PHE A 107 -8.24 18.21 -7.91
C PHE A 107 -8.96 18.70 -9.17
N ASP A 108 -9.38 17.77 -10.04
CA ASP A 108 -10.08 18.10 -11.27
C ASP A 108 -11.46 18.72 -11.00
N LYS A 109 -11.86 19.61 -11.91
CA LYS A 109 -13.14 20.32 -11.85
C LYS A 109 -13.86 20.17 -13.18
N ASN A 110 -15.19 20.15 -13.11
CA ASN A 110 -16.06 20.17 -14.27
C ASN A 110 -16.12 21.60 -14.91
N GLU A 111 -16.84 21.75 -15.99
CA GLU A 111 -17.01 23.02 -16.71
C GLU A 111 -17.69 24.12 -15.85
N LEU A 112 -18.42 23.74 -14.81
CA LEU A 112 -19.07 24.67 -13.87
C LEU A 112 -18.13 25.10 -12.74
N GLY A 113 -16.90 24.57 -12.69
CA GLY A 113 -15.93 24.87 -11.64
C GLY A 113 -16.12 24.05 -10.36
N GLU A 114 -17.06 23.09 -10.34
CA GLU A 114 -17.26 22.15 -9.24
C GLU A 114 -16.29 20.99 -9.36
N TYR A 115 -16.01 20.28 -8.23
CA TYR A 115 -15.13 19.09 -8.28
C TYR A 115 -15.75 17.99 -9.13
N ASP A 116 -14.97 17.46 -10.07
CA ASP A 116 -15.32 16.29 -10.85
C ASP A 116 -15.06 15.03 -10.00
N LEU A 117 -16.15 14.44 -9.50
CA LEU A 117 -16.05 13.30 -8.58
C LEU A 117 -16.29 11.98 -9.31
N ALA A 118 -15.30 11.10 -9.28
CA ALA A 118 -15.43 9.77 -9.85
C ALA A 118 -16.20 8.81 -8.92
N LYS A 119 -16.63 7.68 -9.50
CA LYS A 119 -17.20 6.54 -8.77
C LYS A 119 -16.38 5.29 -9.10
N GLU A 120 -15.95 4.57 -8.07
CA GLU A 120 -15.26 3.29 -8.20
C GLU A 120 -16.10 2.14 -7.63
N GLY A 121 -15.70 0.90 -7.91
CA GLY A 121 -16.41 -0.30 -7.44
C GLY A 121 -16.56 -0.35 -5.92
N GLY A 122 -17.73 -0.77 -5.46
CA GLY A 122 -18.10 -0.82 -4.05
C GLY A 122 -18.63 0.50 -3.46
N HIS A 123 -18.47 1.63 -4.16
CA HIS A 123 -19.06 2.91 -3.73
C HIS A 123 -20.51 3.07 -4.19
N SER A 124 -21.38 3.53 -3.29
CA SER A 124 -22.78 3.84 -3.59
C SER A 124 -22.98 5.20 -4.26
N ALA A 125 -22.01 6.14 -4.14
CA ALA A 125 -22.07 7.49 -4.66
C ALA A 125 -20.76 7.93 -5.34
N HIS A 126 -20.83 9.03 -6.11
CA HIS A 126 -19.65 9.71 -6.64
C HIS A 126 -19.00 10.52 -5.52
N ARG A 127 -17.81 10.12 -5.06
CA ARG A 127 -17.12 10.80 -3.94
C ARG A 127 -15.59 10.77 -4.05
N ILE A 128 -15.05 10.31 -5.19
CA ILE A 128 -13.63 10.16 -5.37
C ILE A 128 -13.05 11.42 -5.98
N PHE A 129 -12.32 12.18 -5.17
CA PHE A 129 -11.51 13.29 -5.65
C PHE A 129 -10.31 12.76 -6.40
N HIS A 130 -10.04 13.27 -7.59
CA HIS A 130 -8.94 12.81 -8.44
C HIS A 130 -8.26 13.95 -9.20
N LYS A 131 -7.08 13.65 -9.73
CA LYS A 131 -6.35 14.48 -10.70
C LYS A 131 -5.98 13.62 -11.88
N HIS A 132 -6.84 13.59 -12.91
CA HIS A 132 -6.78 12.64 -14.01
C HIS A 132 -6.53 11.20 -13.45
N ASP A 133 -5.55 10.49 -13.99
CA ASP A 133 -5.05 9.20 -13.48
C ASP A 133 -3.69 9.33 -12.75
N GLN A 134 -3.46 10.45 -12.03
CA GLN A 134 -2.19 10.79 -11.35
C GLN A 134 -2.41 11.42 -9.97
N THR A 135 -3.48 11.07 -9.28
CA THR A 135 -3.86 11.73 -8.01
C THR A 135 -2.77 11.63 -6.96
N GLY A 136 -2.16 10.47 -6.80
CA GLY A 136 -1.08 10.28 -5.83
C GLY A 136 0.14 11.15 -6.10
N ALA A 137 0.54 11.28 -7.36
CA ALA A 137 1.65 12.14 -7.77
C ALA A 137 1.36 13.62 -7.48
N ALA A 138 0.13 14.07 -7.73
CA ALA A 138 -0.29 15.44 -7.45
C ALA A 138 -0.23 15.75 -5.94
N ILE A 139 -0.73 14.85 -5.10
CA ILE A 139 -0.69 15.00 -3.63
C ILE A 139 0.76 14.99 -3.14
N GLN A 140 1.57 14.00 -3.56
CA GLN A 140 2.96 13.88 -3.12
C GLN A 140 3.79 15.10 -3.51
N SER A 141 3.63 15.60 -4.73
CA SER A 141 4.35 16.78 -5.22
C SER A 141 4.01 18.03 -4.39
N ALA A 142 2.73 18.27 -4.11
CA ALA A 142 2.29 19.42 -3.32
C ALA A 142 2.88 19.40 -1.90
N LEU A 143 2.89 18.24 -1.24
CA LEU A 143 3.46 18.07 0.09
C LEU A 143 4.99 18.27 0.10
N LEU A 144 5.69 17.67 -0.86
CA LEU A 144 7.15 17.78 -0.95
C LEU A 144 7.61 19.22 -1.18
N GLN A 145 6.96 19.97 -2.06
CA GLN A 145 7.31 21.37 -2.34
C GLN A 145 7.28 22.24 -1.08
N LYS A 146 6.39 21.96 -0.14
CA LYS A 146 6.28 22.72 1.11
C LYS A 146 7.28 22.30 2.18
N LEU A 147 7.69 21.03 2.20
CA LEU A 147 8.43 20.45 3.30
C LEU A 147 9.95 20.40 3.09
N ILE A 148 10.40 20.27 1.84
CA ILE A 148 11.80 19.93 1.52
C ILE A 148 12.83 21.00 1.91
N HIS A 149 12.41 22.22 2.13
CA HIS A 149 13.33 23.35 2.41
C HIS A 149 13.36 23.78 3.89
N HIS A 150 12.67 23.05 4.79
CA HIS A 150 12.70 23.39 6.22
C HIS A 150 14.03 22.98 6.88
N GLN A 151 14.71 23.93 7.51
CA GLN A 151 16.02 23.69 8.17
C GLN A 151 15.98 22.68 9.31
N GLN A 152 14.80 22.46 9.91
CA GLN A 152 14.57 21.49 10.99
C GLN A 152 14.38 20.07 10.50
N ILE A 153 14.27 19.86 9.20
CA ILE A 153 14.03 18.55 8.58
C ILE A 153 15.33 18.11 7.92
N THR A 154 15.90 17.03 8.42
CA THR A 154 17.01 16.32 7.76
C THR A 154 16.43 15.22 6.87
N ILE A 155 16.90 15.11 5.65
CA ILE A 155 16.38 14.14 4.68
C ILE A 155 17.50 13.28 4.16
N PHE A 156 17.30 11.95 4.20
CA PHE A 156 18.20 10.96 3.61
C PHE A 156 17.47 10.20 2.51
N GLU A 157 17.80 10.47 1.25
CA GLU A 157 17.38 9.64 0.10
C GLU A 157 18.33 8.45 -0.09
N HIS A 158 17.87 7.45 -0.84
CA HIS A 158 18.62 6.23 -1.13
C HIS A 158 19.17 5.55 0.12
N THR A 159 18.42 5.67 1.22
CA THR A 159 18.84 5.21 2.55
C THR A 159 17.87 4.19 3.11
N CYS A 160 18.37 3.01 3.38
CA CYS A 160 17.63 1.87 3.89
C CYS A 160 17.87 1.71 5.40
N LEU A 161 16.82 1.47 6.16
CA LEU A 161 16.91 0.98 7.53
C LEU A 161 17.35 -0.49 7.48
N ILE A 162 18.49 -0.81 8.09
CA ILE A 162 19.09 -2.16 8.07
C ILE A 162 19.25 -2.79 9.44
N GLY A 163 19.06 -2.02 10.50
CA GLY A 163 19.06 -2.48 11.90
C GLY A 163 18.25 -1.55 12.78
N LEU A 164 17.55 -2.11 13.74
CA LEU A 164 16.69 -1.36 14.65
C LEU A 164 16.65 -2.03 16.03
N GLN A 165 16.94 -1.27 17.09
CA GLN A 165 16.86 -1.71 18.47
C GLN A 165 16.19 -0.64 19.33
N GLN A 166 15.38 -1.05 20.30
CA GLN A 166 14.85 -0.15 21.31
C GLN A 166 15.83 -0.10 22.50
N ASN A 167 16.18 1.10 22.95
CA ASN A 167 17.07 1.28 24.10
C ASN A 167 16.31 1.32 25.44
N GLN A 168 17.04 1.37 26.54
CA GLN A 168 16.47 1.36 27.91
C GLN A 168 15.63 2.62 28.23
N GLN A 169 15.71 3.67 27.43
CA GLN A 169 14.96 4.93 27.59
C GLN A 169 13.74 5.01 26.67
N ASP A 170 13.35 3.87 26.07
CA ASP A 170 12.25 3.75 25.11
C ASP A 170 12.48 4.53 23.79
N GLY A 171 13.71 4.96 23.50
CA GLY A 171 14.12 5.48 22.19
C GLY A 171 14.64 4.37 21.29
N PHE A 172 15.06 4.72 20.07
CA PHE A 172 15.49 3.75 19.07
C PHE A 172 16.89 4.07 18.53
N GLU A 173 17.73 3.03 18.51
CA GLU A 173 18.99 3.03 17.78
C GLU A 173 18.75 2.44 16.40
N MET A 174 19.26 3.09 15.38
CA MET A 174 18.99 2.74 13.96
C MET A 174 20.30 2.62 13.20
N ALA A 175 20.53 1.48 12.57
CA ALA A 175 21.58 1.30 11.56
C ALA A 175 21.02 1.57 10.17
N LEU A 176 21.69 2.39 9.41
CA LEU A 176 21.28 2.86 8.09
C LEU A 176 22.35 2.56 7.04
N PHE A 177 21.91 2.23 5.84
CA PHE A 177 22.77 2.04 4.67
C PHE A 177 22.33 2.95 3.54
N ASN A 178 23.21 3.85 3.12
CA ASN A 178 22.99 4.67 1.93
C ASN A 178 23.53 3.96 0.70
N SER A 179 22.63 3.54 -0.20
CA SER A 179 22.99 2.75 -1.38
C SER A 179 23.64 3.56 -2.51
N SER A 180 23.57 4.89 -2.49
CA SER A 180 24.18 5.74 -3.53
C SER A 180 25.69 5.88 -3.36
N ASN A 181 26.19 5.77 -2.13
CA ASN A 181 27.61 5.91 -1.80
C ASN A 181 28.18 4.76 -0.95
N ASN A 182 27.40 3.68 -0.76
CA ASN A 182 27.75 2.50 0.03
C ASN A 182 28.19 2.85 1.47
N HIS A 183 27.52 3.82 2.10
CA HIS A 183 27.89 4.31 3.42
C HIS A 183 26.96 3.79 4.52
N PHE A 184 27.56 3.22 5.57
CA PHE A 184 26.86 2.79 6.79
C PHE A 184 26.98 3.88 7.87
N PHE A 185 25.90 4.18 8.56
CA PHE A 185 25.89 5.11 9.67
C PHE A 185 24.76 4.80 10.64
N HIS A 186 24.87 5.38 11.85
CA HIS A 186 23.90 5.17 12.91
C HIS A 186 23.26 6.49 13.30
N ILE A 187 21.98 6.43 13.64
CA ILE A 187 21.23 7.54 14.23
C ILE A 187 20.42 7.06 15.42
N HIS A 188 20.10 8.00 16.30
CA HIS A 188 19.21 7.77 17.43
C HIS A 188 17.94 8.62 17.30
N THR A 189 16.81 8.10 17.80
CA THR A 189 15.56 8.86 17.89
C THR A 189 14.76 8.54 19.14
N SER A 190 14.03 9.54 19.67
CA SER A 190 13.12 9.34 20.78
C SER A 190 11.80 8.69 20.34
N LYS A 191 11.31 9.00 19.15
CA LYS A 191 10.08 8.43 18.57
C LYS A 191 10.31 8.05 17.11
N LEU A 192 9.75 6.90 16.72
CA LEU A 192 9.92 6.35 15.38
C LEU A 192 8.56 6.15 14.70
N VAL A 193 8.43 6.67 13.48
CA VAL A 193 7.28 6.44 12.60
C VAL A 193 7.73 5.58 11.43
N LEU A 194 7.17 4.39 11.30
CA LEU A 194 7.33 3.53 10.14
C LEU A 194 6.18 3.81 9.16
N ALA A 195 6.51 4.31 7.97
CA ALA A 195 5.59 4.61 6.88
C ALA A 195 6.09 3.97 5.57
N THR A 196 6.61 2.75 5.67
CA THR A 196 7.39 2.07 4.64
C THR A 196 6.55 1.39 3.57
N GLY A 197 5.22 1.43 3.68
CA GLY A 197 4.31 0.76 2.75
C GLY A 197 4.21 -0.75 2.98
N GLY A 198 3.74 -1.47 1.96
CA GLY A 198 3.39 -2.88 2.03
C GLY A 198 4.48 -3.86 1.57
N ILE A 199 4.04 -5.02 1.11
CA ILE A 199 4.85 -6.23 0.85
C ILE A 199 4.77 -6.71 -0.61
N GLY A 200 4.53 -5.80 -1.56
CA GLY A 200 4.24 -6.16 -2.96
C GLY A 200 5.30 -7.02 -3.64
N MET A 201 6.56 -6.89 -3.24
CA MET A 201 7.66 -7.67 -3.79
C MET A 201 7.69 -9.13 -3.35
N LEU A 202 6.73 -9.59 -2.54
CA LEU A 202 6.48 -11.01 -2.28
C LEU A 202 5.92 -11.77 -3.49
N TYR A 203 5.37 -11.07 -4.49
CA TYR A 203 4.69 -11.69 -5.63
C TYR A 203 5.38 -11.42 -6.96
N GLU A 204 5.28 -12.36 -7.91
CA GLU A 204 5.85 -12.24 -9.26
C GLU A 204 5.19 -11.11 -10.06
N LYS A 205 3.90 -10.86 -9.82
CA LYS A 205 3.16 -9.78 -10.46
C LYS A 205 2.61 -8.83 -9.40
N THR A 206 3.09 -7.60 -9.44
CA THR A 206 2.68 -6.55 -8.49
C THR A 206 2.57 -5.19 -9.17
N THR A 207 1.61 -4.38 -8.72
CA THR A 207 1.51 -2.96 -9.11
C THR A 207 2.35 -2.06 -8.22
N ASN A 208 3.06 -2.64 -7.25
CA ASN A 208 3.90 -1.89 -6.33
C ASN A 208 5.29 -1.61 -6.91
N GLN A 209 5.94 -0.58 -6.41
CA GLN A 209 7.33 -0.27 -6.68
C GLN A 209 8.27 -1.33 -6.11
N SER A 210 9.47 -1.47 -6.72
CA SER A 210 10.48 -2.45 -6.30
C SER A 210 10.97 -2.31 -4.86
N ILE A 211 10.75 -1.16 -4.24
CA ILE A 211 11.11 -0.88 -2.84
C ILE A 211 10.09 -1.42 -1.82
N ALA A 212 8.94 -1.95 -2.26
CA ALA A 212 7.87 -2.46 -1.38
C ALA A 212 8.22 -3.87 -0.87
N THR A 213 9.25 -3.99 -0.06
CA THR A 213 9.82 -5.25 0.44
C THR A 213 9.42 -5.58 1.89
N GLY A 214 8.62 -4.70 2.55
CA GLY A 214 8.08 -4.97 3.88
C GLY A 214 9.04 -4.69 5.05
N ASP A 215 10.10 -3.95 4.82
CA ASP A 215 11.17 -3.71 5.80
C ASP A 215 10.63 -3.23 7.15
N GLY A 216 9.70 -2.26 7.14
CA GLY A 216 9.13 -1.73 8.38
C GLY A 216 8.28 -2.76 9.14
N ILE A 217 7.52 -3.62 8.44
CA ILE A 217 6.74 -4.70 9.06
C ILE A 217 7.71 -5.69 9.74
N TYR A 218 8.79 -6.03 9.06
CA TYR A 218 9.84 -6.90 9.61
C TYR A 218 10.42 -6.31 10.91
N PHE A 219 10.90 -5.06 10.87
CA PHE A 219 11.51 -4.43 12.04
C PHE A 219 10.53 -4.21 13.19
N ALA A 220 9.31 -3.80 12.91
CA ALA A 220 8.29 -3.67 13.94
C ALA A 220 8.05 -5.00 14.67
N HIS A 221 7.95 -6.10 13.92
CA HIS A 221 7.77 -7.43 14.50
C HIS A 221 9.01 -7.91 15.27
N GLN A 222 10.23 -7.62 14.79
CA GLN A 222 11.47 -7.93 15.54
C GLN A 222 11.54 -7.21 16.89
N LEU A 223 10.95 -6.03 17.00
CA LEU A 223 10.82 -5.28 18.27
C LEU A 223 9.67 -5.80 19.15
N GLY A 224 8.88 -6.77 18.70
CA GLY A 224 7.75 -7.34 19.44
C GLY A 224 6.41 -6.68 19.16
N ALA A 225 6.30 -5.84 18.11
CA ALA A 225 5.00 -5.35 17.70
C ALA A 225 4.11 -6.47 17.15
N GLU A 226 2.82 -6.42 17.49
CA GLU A 226 1.84 -7.39 16.99
C GLU A 226 1.61 -7.20 15.48
N LEU A 227 1.54 -8.33 14.74
CA LEU A 227 1.09 -8.37 13.36
C LEU A 227 -0.34 -8.92 13.29
N GLU A 228 -1.15 -8.39 12.37
CA GLU A 228 -2.54 -8.80 12.21
C GLU A 228 -2.92 -8.84 10.72
N ASN A 229 -3.68 -9.86 10.32
CA ASN A 229 -4.33 -9.93 9.01
C ASN A 229 -3.40 -9.89 7.78
N LEU A 230 -2.14 -10.35 7.89
CA LEU A 230 -1.18 -10.33 6.77
C LEU A 230 -1.68 -11.11 5.54
N SER A 231 -2.53 -12.12 5.73
CA SER A 231 -3.11 -12.94 4.66
C SER A 231 -4.23 -12.26 3.87
N TYR A 232 -4.73 -11.10 4.34
CA TYR A 232 -5.70 -10.30 3.59
C TYR A 232 -5.01 -9.46 2.52
N VAL A 233 -4.50 -10.15 1.51
CA VAL A 233 -3.81 -9.57 0.35
C VAL A 233 -4.81 -9.28 -0.75
N GLN A 234 -4.97 -8.00 -1.10
CA GLN A 234 -5.83 -7.57 -2.21
C GLN A 234 -5.07 -7.63 -3.53
N PHE A 235 -5.62 -8.37 -4.47
CA PHE A 235 -5.18 -8.36 -5.87
C PHE A 235 -6.06 -7.40 -6.67
N HIS A 236 -5.41 -6.53 -7.46
CA HIS A 236 -6.14 -5.70 -8.41
C HIS A 236 -6.47 -6.52 -9.66
N PRO A 237 -7.72 -6.51 -10.13
CA PRO A 237 -8.14 -7.35 -11.25
C PRO A 237 -7.40 -7.06 -12.56
N THR A 238 -7.04 -5.80 -12.78
CA THR A 238 -6.58 -5.28 -14.06
C THR A 238 -5.16 -4.70 -14.00
N GLY A 239 -4.18 -5.53 -13.63
CA GLY A 239 -2.76 -5.26 -13.92
C GLY A 239 -2.47 -5.52 -15.40
N LEU A 240 -1.72 -4.65 -16.06
CA LEU A 240 -1.30 -4.86 -17.45
C LEU A 240 -0.49 -6.16 -17.55
N TYR A 241 -0.89 -7.05 -18.45
CA TYR A 241 -0.11 -8.26 -18.73
C TYR A 241 1.10 -7.92 -19.60
N GLU A 242 2.26 -7.87 -19.00
CA GLU A 242 3.53 -7.52 -19.62
C GLU A 242 4.69 -8.39 -19.08
N LYS A 243 5.85 -8.32 -19.71
CA LYS A 243 7.07 -8.98 -19.20
C LYS A 243 7.56 -8.28 -17.95
N GLY A 244 8.19 -9.05 -17.04
CA GLY A 244 8.72 -8.55 -15.76
C GLY A 244 7.75 -8.69 -14.60
N ASN A 245 8.20 -8.30 -13.41
CA ASN A 245 7.47 -8.52 -12.15
C ASN A 245 6.54 -7.33 -11.80
N ILE A 246 6.93 -6.11 -12.18
CA ILE A 246 6.14 -4.91 -11.89
C ILE A 246 5.19 -4.67 -13.04
N SER A 247 3.89 -4.87 -12.80
CA SER A 247 2.83 -4.63 -13.76
C SER A 247 2.30 -3.21 -13.63
N PHE A 248 2.08 -2.55 -14.76
CA PHE A 248 1.41 -1.26 -14.75
C PHE A 248 -0.06 -1.42 -14.35
N LEU A 249 -0.53 -0.59 -13.43
CA LEU A 249 -1.93 -0.60 -13.00
C LEU A 249 -2.83 -0.01 -14.10
N ILE A 250 -3.87 -0.75 -14.50
CA ILE A 250 -4.98 -0.18 -15.24
C ILE A 250 -6.08 0.12 -14.24
N THR A 251 -6.30 1.39 -13.94
CA THR A 251 -7.18 1.85 -12.86
C THR A 251 -8.60 1.28 -12.95
N GLU A 252 -9.22 1.10 -11.81
CA GLU A 252 -10.64 0.72 -11.70
C GLU A 252 -11.57 1.73 -12.33
N ALA A 253 -11.20 3.01 -12.34
CA ALA A 253 -11.97 4.08 -12.96
C ALA A 253 -12.24 3.82 -14.45
N LEU A 254 -11.35 3.11 -15.17
CA LEU A 254 -11.59 2.74 -16.58
C LEU A 254 -12.78 1.77 -16.72
N ARG A 255 -12.93 0.81 -15.77
CA ARG A 255 -14.13 -0.05 -15.68
C ARG A 255 -15.36 0.75 -15.26
N GLY A 256 -15.18 1.70 -14.33
CA GLY A 256 -16.21 2.67 -13.93
C GLY A 256 -16.72 3.51 -15.11
N ALA A 257 -15.84 3.88 -16.04
CA ALA A 257 -16.19 4.61 -17.25
C ALA A 257 -16.88 3.74 -18.33
N GLY A 258 -16.94 2.41 -18.15
CA GLY A 258 -17.68 1.51 -19.03
C GLY A 258 -16.85 0.46 -19.77
N ALA A 259 -15.54 0.37 -19.51
CA ALA A 259 -14.71 -0.70 -20.08
C ALA A 259 -15.14 -2.08 -19.59
N LYS A 260 -15.11 -3.11 -20.48
CA LYS A 260 -15.62 -4.44 -20.23
C LYS A 260 -14.51 -5.49 -20.23
N LEU A 261 -14.65 -6.50 -19.38
CA LEU A 261 -13.77 -7.66 -19.37
C LEU A 261 -14.24 -8.73 -20.35
N LEU A 262 -13.35 -9.14 -21.25
CA LEU A 262 -13.62 -10.11 -22.30
C LEU A 262 -12.69 -11.32 -22.17
N ASN A 263 -13.21 -12.52 -22.42
CA ASN A 263 -12.44 -13.75 -22.49
C ASN A 263 -11.66 -13.88 -23.83
N GLU A 264 -10.96 -15.01 -24.05
CA GLU A 264 -10.22 -15.29 -25.28
C GLU A 264 -11.10 -15.21 -26.56
N LYS A 265 -12.39 -15.54 -26.44
CA LYS A 265 -13.35 -15.45 -27.54
C LYS A 265 -13.92 -14.05 -27.76
N LYS A 266 -13.46 -13.06 -26.99
CA LYS A 266 -13.95 -11.67 -26.97
C LYS A 266 -15.40 -11.53 -26.50
N GLU A 267 -15.83 -12.42 -25.61
CA GLU A 267 -17.16 -12.41 -25.00
C GLU A 267 -17.06 -11.79 -23.59
N ALA A 268 -17.99 -10.88 -23.25
CA ALA A 268 -18.08 -10.31 -21.91
C ALA A 268 -18.59 -11.38 -20.93
N PHE A 269 -17.86 -11.61 -19.85
CA PHE A 269 -18.14 -12.74 -18.94
C PHE A 269 -18.59 -12.34 -17.53
N MET A 270 -18.29 -11.12 -17.05
CA MET A 270 -18.50 -10.76 -15.65
C MET A 270 -19.95 -10.90 -15.17
N HIS A 271 -20.95 -10.66 -16.05
CA HIS A 271 -22.37 -10.83 -15.71
C HIS A 271 -22.77 -12.26 -15.30
N GLN A 272 -21.94 -13.26 -15.66
CA GLN A 272 -22.15 -14.66 -15.25
C GLN A 272 -21.72 -14.92 -13.79
N TYR A 273 -20.88 -14.05 -13.24
CA TYR A 273 -20.30 -14.20 -11.91
C TYR A 273 -20.90 -13.27 -10.85
N ASP A 274 -21.30 -12.04 -11.23
CA ASP A 274 -21.89 -11.05 -10.34
C ASP A 274 -22.82 -10.09 -11.10
N GLN A 275 -23.97 -9.75 -10.51
CA GLN A 275 -24.94 -8.84 -11.12
C GLN A 275 -24.40 -7.42 -11.36
N ARG A 276 -23.40 -6.99 -10.56
CA ARG A 276 -22.71 -5.69 -10.73
C ARG A 276 -21.69 -5.70 -11.85
N ALA A 277 -21.44 -6.86 -12.46
CA ALA A 277 -20.48 -7.09 -13.54
C ALA A 277 -19.08 -6.52 -13.20
N GLU A 278 -18.54 -5.66 -14.04
CA GLU A 278 -17.20 -5.06 -13.88
C GLU A 278 -17.05 -4.17 -12.65
N LEU A 279 -18.16 -3.73 -12.03
CA LEU A 279 -18.20 -2.93 -10.81
C LEU A 279 -18.37 -3.77 -9.54
N ALA A 280 -18.32 -5.09 -9.65
CA ALA A 280 -18.22 -5.96 -8.48
C ALA A 280 -16.93 -5.67 -7.69
N PRO A 281 -16.87 -5.98 -6.37
CA PRO A 281 -15.66 -5.87 -5.57
C PRO A 281 -14.46 -6.59 -6.20
N ARG A 282 -13.26 -6.04 -5.96
CA ARG A 282 -12.01 -6.50 -6.59
C ARG A 282 -11.72 -7.99 -6.40
N ASP A 283 -12.05 -8.53 -5.24
CA ASP A 283 -11.88 -9.95 -4.92
C ASP A 283 -12.76 -10.84 -5.82
N ILE A 284 -14.00 -10.44 -6.07
CA ILE A 284 -14.93 -11.16 -6.97
C ILE A 284 -14.40 -11.10 -8.40
N VAL A 285 -14.07 -9.91 -8.89
CA VAL A 285 -13.57 -9.73 -10.27
C VAL A 285 -12.27 -10.51 -10.48
N SER A 286 -11.33 -10.46 -9.53
CA SER A 286 -10.07 -11.20 -9.63
C SER A 286 -10.26 -12.71 -9.67
N ARG A 287 -11.17 -13.26 -8.83
CA ARG A 287 -11.51 -14.69 -8.87
C ARG A 287 -12.18 -15.08 -10.19
N SER A 288 -13.06 -14.23 -10.71
CA SER A 288 -13.72 -14.48 -12.01
C SER A 288 -12.74 -14.52 -13.17
N ILE A 289 -11.80 -13.57 -13.23
CA ILE A 289 -10.73 -13.56 -14.23
C ILE A 289 -9.89 -14.83 -14.16
N LEU A 290 -9.48 -15.27 -12.96
CA LEU A 290 -8.70 -16.53 -12.86
C LEU A 290 -9.49 -17.76 -13.28
N LYS A 291 -10.82 -17.80 -13.06
CA LYS A 291 -11.67 -18.88 -13.55
C LYS A 291 -11.75 -18.90 -15.09
N GLU A 292 -11.85 -17.72 -15.72
CA GLU A 292 -11.80 -17.62 -17.19
C GLU A 292 -10.43 -18.06 -17.73
N ILE A 293 -9.32 -17.57 -17.13
CA ILE A 293 -7.97 -17.97 -17.52
C ILE A 293 -7.77 -19.49 -17.43
N ALA A 294 -8.34 -20.14 -16.41
CA ALA A 294 -8.24 -21.59 -16.25
C ALA A 294 -9.00 -22.39 -17.34
N GLN A 295 -9.92 -21.78 -18.06
CA GLN A 295 -10.77 -22.40 -19.11
C GLN A 295 -10.33 -22.04 -20.53
N GLN A 296 -9.26 -21.25 -20.70
CA GLN A 296 -8.78 -20.75 -22.00
C GLN A 296 -7.27 -21.01 -22.16
N ASN A 297 -6.73 -20.75 -23.37
CA ASN A 297 -5.31 -20.97 -23.66
C ASN A 297 -4.44 -19.73 -23.31
N LEU A 298 -5.05 -18.53 -23.27
CA LEU A 298 -4.34 -17.30 -22.95
C LEU A 298 -4.14 -17.16 -21.43
N PRO A 299 -2.96 -16.72 -20.97
CA PRO A 299 -2.69 -16.51 -19.53
C PRO A 299 -3.21 -15.15 -19.01
N TYR A 300 -4.11 -14.49 -19.73
CA TYR A 300 -4.73 -13.20 -19.41
C TYR A 300 -6.12 -13.11 -20.02
N VAL A 301 -6.91 -12.15 -19.59
CA VAL A 301 -8.15 -11.71 -20.21
C VAL A 301 -7.96 -10.34 -20.85
N TYR A 302 -8.92 -9.88 -21.64
CA TYR A 302 -8.88 -8.55 -22.21
C TYR A 302 -9.74 -7.57 -21.43
N LEU A 303 -9.30 -6.32 -21.36
CA LEU A 303 -10.12 -5.18 -20.96
C LEU A 303 -10.37 -4.34 -22.22
N ASP A 304 -11.63 -4.19 -22.58
CA ASP A 304 -12.09 -3.45 -23.75
C ASP A 304 -12.53 -2.05 -23.35
N ALA A 305 -11.75 -1.04 -23.72
CA ALA A 305 -12.06 0.38 -23.55
C ALA A 305 -12.45 1.08 -24.87
N THR A 306 -12.57 0.34 -25.98
CA THR A 306 -12.83 0.91 -27.32
C THR A 306 -14.20 1.59 -27.44
N GLY A 307 -15.10 1.35 -26.51
CA GLY A 307 -16.39 2.04 -26.42
C GLY A 307 -16.34 3.46 -25.83
N LEU A 308 -15.19 3.88 -25.28
CA LEU A 308 -14.99 5.23 -24.77
C LEU A 308 -14.56 6.20 -25.88
N SER A 309 -14.99 7.46 -25.81
CA SER A 309 -14.54 8.45 -26.79
C SER A 309 -13.07 8.81 -26.61
N ALA A 310 -12.42 9.28 -27.68
CA ALA A 310 -11.04 9.74 -27.64
C ALA A 310 -10.86 10.91 -26.64
N GLU A 311 -11.87 11.79 -26.54
CA GLU A 311 -11.87 12.89 -25.57
C GLU A 311 -11.92 12.37 -24.13
N GLN A 312 -12.77 11.40 -23.82
CA GLN A 312 -12.85 10.78 -22.51
C GLN A 312 -11.51 10.13 -22.09
N ILE A 313 -10.88 9.40 -23.00
CA ILE A 313 -9.57 8.78 -22.76
C ILE A 313 -8.50 9.85 -22.52
N ALA A 314 -8.42 10.86 -23.38
CA ALA A 314 -7.42 11.92 -23.27
C ALA A 314 -7.60 12.77 -21.99
N GLN A 315 -8.84 12.98 -21.55
CA GLN A 315 -9.13 13.79 -20.37
C GLN A 315 -8.91 13.01 -19.06
N HIS A 316 -9.36 11.75 -18.97
CA HIS A 316 -9.41 11.02 -17.70
C HIS A 316 -8.32 9.96 -17.56
N PHE A 317 -7.74 9.45 -18.67
CA PHE A 317 -6.81 8.32 -18.67
C PHE A 317 -5.54 8.55 -19.50
N PRO A 318 -4.95 9.77 -19.51
CA PRO A 318 -3.81 10.09 -20.36
C PRO A 318 -2.57 9.24 -20.05
N THR A 319 -2.32 8.92 -18.78
CA THR A 319 -1.18 8.08 -18.39
C THR A 319 -1.38 6.64 -18.81
N ILE A 320 -2.59 6.10 -18.66
CA ILE A 320 -2.90 4.73 -19.10
C ILE A 320 -2.69 4.60 -20.60
N GLN A 321 -3.18 5.55 -21.39
CA GLN A 321 -2.97 5.57 -22.85
C GLN A 321 -1.48 5.60 -23.20
N ALA A 322 -0.72 6.51 -22.58
CA ALA A 322 0.71 6.66 -22.83
C ALA A 322 1.51 5.40 -22.44
N GLU A 323 1.25 4.85 -21.25
CA GLU A 323 2.00 3.69 -20.74
C GLU A 323 1.64 2.39 -21.48
N CYS A 324 0.37 2.15 -21.82
CA CYS A 324 -0.02 1.01 -22.69
C CYS A 324 0.68 1.08 -24.05
N LYS A 325 0.73 2.26 -24.66
CA LYS A 325 1.43 2.46 -25.93
C LYS A 325 2.93 2.19 -25.81
N LYS A 326 3.56 2.74 -24.76
CA LYS A 326 5.00 2.62 -24.51
C LYS A 326 5.44 1.19 -24.14
N ARG A 327 4.69 0.50 -23.26
CA ARG A 327 5.08 -0.80 -22.68
C ARG A 327 4.78 -1.97 -23.59
N VAL A 328 3.60 -1.96 -24.23
CA VAL A 328 3.08 -3.10 -24.99
C VAL A 328 2.61 -2.74 -26.41
N GLY A 329 2.77 -1.49 -26.82
CA GLY A 329 2.42 -1.03 -28.17
C GLY A 329 0.93 -0.87 -28.44
N ILE A 330 0.08 -0.90 -27.40
CA ILE A 330 -1.39 -0.89 -27.48
C ILE A 330 -1.92 0.54 -27.46
N ASP A 331 -2.83 0.85 -28.40
CA ASP A 331 -3.68 2.03 -28.37
C ASP A 331 -5.03 1.66 -27.75
N ILE A 332 -5.28 2.09 -26.50
CA ILE A 332 -6.46 1.67 -25.74
C ILE A 332 -7.80 2.12 -26.35
N HIS A 333 -7.76 3.05 -27.31
CA HIS A 333 -8.95 3.47 -28.08
C HIS A 333 -9.31 2.49 -29.18
N ALA A 334 -8.34 1.74 -29.70
CA ALA A 334 -8.50 0.85 -30.84
C ALA A 334 -8.26 -0.64 -30.51
N ASP A 335 -7.46 -0.90 -29.48
CA ASP A 335 -6.96 -2.22 -29.15
C ASP A 335 -7.49 -2.70 -27.79
N LEU A 336 -7.60 -4.03 -27.64
CA LEU A 336 -7.93 -4.66 -26.36
C LEU A 336 -6.70 -4.71 -25.45
N ILE A 337 -6.86 -4.35 -24.19
CA ILE A 337 -5.78 -4.32 -23.19
C ILE A 337 -5.67 -5.69 -22.53
N PRO A 338 -4.54 -6.42 -22.61
CA PRO A 338 -4.37 -7.68 -21.90
C PRO A 338 -4.16 -7.39 -20.41
N VAL A 339 -4.96 -8.01 -19.52
CA VAL A 339 -4.93 -7.78 -18.08
C VAL A 339 -4.97 -9.08 -17.29
N ILE A 340 -4.36 -9.04 -16.09
CA ILE A 340 -4.29 -10.18 -15.15
C ILE A 340 -4.41 -9.68 -13.71
N PRO A 341 -5.01 -10.45 -12.78
CA PRO A 341 -4.98 -10.13 -11.37
C PRO A 341 -3.54 -10.03 -10.85
N THR A 342 -3.23 -8.93 -10.17
CA THR A 342 -1.88 -8.56 -9.75
C THR A 342 -1.89 -8.15 -8.28
N HIS A 343 -0.88 -8.52 -7.48
CA HIS A 343 -0.76 -8.00 -6.11
C HIS A 343 -0.84 -6.47 -6.12
N HIS A 344 -1.62 -5.92 -5.20
CA HIS A 344 -1.85 -4.48 -5.20
C HIS A 344 -1.77 -3.84 -3.80
N TYR A 345 -2.32 -4.47 -2.77
CA TYR A 345 -2.41 -3.89 -1.43
C TYR A 345 -2.50 -4.99 -0.36
N VAL A 346 -1.95 -4.77 0.82
CA VAL A 346 -2.16 -5.62 1.99
C VAL A 346 -3.06 -4.89 3.00
N CYS A 347 -4.18 -5.53 3.40
CA CYS A 347 -5.14 -4.93 4.35
C CYS A 347 -4.71 -5.11 5.81
N GLY A 348 -3.78 -6.01 6.07
CA GLY A 348 -3.14 -6.23 7.36
C GLY A 348 -1.78 -5.56 7.47
N GLY A 349 -1.05 -5.89 8.53
CA GLY A 349 0.27 -5.33 8.81
C GLY A 349 0.55 -5.24 10.30
N VAL A 350 1.27 -4.22 10.71
CA VAL A 350 1.53 -3.91 12.14
C VAL A 350 0.25 -3.39 12.78
N LYS A 351 -0.22 -4.07 13.82
CA LYS A 351 -1.42 -3.66 14.57
C LYS A 351 -1.19 -2.34 15.28
N VAL A 352 -2.13 -1.41 15.13
CA VAL A 352 -2.07 -0.09 15.74
C VAL A 352 -3.37 0.30 16.42
N ASN A 353 -3.29 1.26 17.34
CA ASN A 353 -4.46 1.92 17.92
C ASN A 353 -4.98 3.05 17.01
N GLU A 354 -5.99 3.80 17.48
CA GLU A 354 -6.63 4.92 16.75
C GLU A 354 -5.73 6.14 16.50
N PHE A 355 -4.48 6.11 16.96
CA PHE A 355 -3.46 7.14 16.75
C PHE A 355 -2.26 6.63 15.95
N GLY A 356 -2.29 5.39 15.48
CA GLY A 356 -1.18 4.78 14.77
C GLY A 356 -0.06 4.26 15.68
N GLU A 357 -0.27 4.21 17.02
CA GLU A 357 0.70 3.65 17.98
C GLU A 357 0.65 2.13 17.95
N THR A 358 1.82 1.49 17.92
CA THR A 358 1.95 0.04 18.02
C THR A 358 1.94 -0.44 19.49
N SER A 359 2.04 -1.75 19.71
CA SER A 359 2.27 -2.30 21.06
C SER A 359 3.67 -1.98 21.66
N VAL A 360 4.60 -1.51 20.81
CA VAL A 360 5.94 -1.06 21.23
C VAL A 360 5.91 0.44 21.49
N LYS A 361 6.31 0.83 22.69
CA LYS A 361 6.26 2.22 23.13
C LYS A 361 7.08 3.14 22.22
N ASN A 362 6.52 4.31 21.86
CA ASN A 362 7.10 5.31 20.95
C ASN A 362 7.32 4.85 19.49
N LEU A 363 6.80 3.68 19.13
CA LEU A 363 6.79 3.17 17.75
C LEU A 363 5.41 3.35 17.14
N TYR A 364 5.37 3.99 15.98
CA TYR A 364 4.16 4.25 15.20
C TYR A 364 4.25 3.56 13.83
N ALA A 365 3.11 3.13 13.30
CA ALA A 365 3.01 2.61 11.93
C ALA A 365 1.85 3.32 11.20
N ILE A 366 2.12 3.90 10.01
CA ILE A 366 1.18 4.78 9.29
C ILE A 366 1.09 4.42 7.81
N GLY A 367 -0.12 4.29 7.29
CA GLY A 367 -0.41 3.87 5.93
C GLY A 367 -0.38 2.36 5.76
N GLU A 368 -0.08 1.85 4.57
CA GLU A 368 -0.21 0.42 4.21
C GLU A 368 0.60 -0.56 5.09
N ILE A 369 1.60 -0.09 5.80
CA ILE A 369 2.32 -0.91 6.79
C ILE A 369 1.44 -1.33 7.97
N ALA A 370 0.37 -0.55 8.26
CA ALA A 370 -0.42 -0.65 9.48
C ALA A 370 -1.71 -1.44 9.27
N SER A 371 -2.06 -2.32 10.22
CA SER A 371 -3.41 -2.83 10.41
C SER A 371 -4.16 -1.89 11.34
N THR A 372 -4.85 -0.91 10.77
CA THR A 372 -5.60 0.11 11.51
C THR A 372 -6.99 -0.35 11.93
N GLY A 373 -7.50 -1.40 11.27
CA GLY A 373 -8.88 -1.85 11.38
C GLY A 373 -9.84 -1.14 10.41
N LEU A 374 -9.39 -0.19 9.58
CA LEU A 374 -10.25 0.47 8.59
C LEU A 374 -10.75 -0.49 7.50
N HIS A 375 -9.85 -1.32 6.97
CA HIS A 375 -10.12 -2.09 5.76
C HIS A 375 -10.77 -3.45 5.99
N GLY A 376 -10.74 -3.97 7.21
CA GLY A 376 -11.26 -5.32 7.49
C GLY A 376 -10.63 -6.38 6.58
N ALA A 377 -11.47 -7.23 5.99
CA ALA A 377 -11.00 -8.31 5.11
C ALA A 377 -10.83 -7.91 3.64
N ASN A 378 -11.12 -6.66 3.26
CA ASN A 378 -10.95 -6.14 1.90
C ASN A 378 -11.07 -4.61 1.89
N ARG A 379 -10.13 -3.95 1.24
CA ARG A 379 -10.09 -2.49 1.15
C ARG A 379 -11.09 -1.95 0.11
N LEU A 380 -11.93 -1.02 0.50
CA LEU A 380 -12.71 -0.21 -0.44
C LEU A 380 -11.75 0.67 -1.27
N ALA A 381 -11.99 0.77 -2.56
CA ALA A 381 -11.19 1.61 -3.45
C ALA A 381 -11.09 3.05 -2.93
N SER A 382 -9.98 3.73 -3.18
CA SER A 382 -9.70 5.12 -2.78
C SER A 382 -9.72 5.44 -1.27
N ASN A 383 -9.87 4.43 -0.38
CA ASN A 383 -9.74 4.62 1.07
C ASN A 383 -8.29 4.56 1.56
N SER A 384 -7.32 4.02 0.81
CA SER A 384 -5.93 3.89 1.29
C SER A 384 -5.20 5.23 1.46
N LEU A 385 -5.38 6.17 0.51
CA LEU A 385 -4.81 7.50 0.64
C LEU A 385 -5.48 8.27 1.79
N LEU A 386 -6.81 8.12 1.94
CA LEU A 386 -7.56 8.71 3.04
C LEU A 386 -7.05 8.20 4.40
N GLU A 387 -6.90 6.88 4.56
CA GLU A 387 -6.35 6.26 5.78
C GLU A 387 -5.00 6.85 6.14
N ALA A 388 -4.08 6.85 5.18
CA ALA A 388 -2.71 7.29 5.41
C ALA A 388 -2.64 8.76 5.85
N ILE A 389 -3.47 9.64 5.28
CA ILE A 389 -3.55 11.06 5.67
C ILE A 389 -4.20 11.21 7.05
N ALA A 390 -5.29 10.48 7.30
CA ALA A 390 -5.99 10.53 8.58
C ALA A 390 -5.09 10.10 9.73
N PHE A 391 -4.44 8.95 9.59
CA PHE A 391 -3.51 8.45 10.61
C PHE A 391 -2.25 9.30 10.73
N GLY A 392 -1.77 9.91 9.63
CA GLY A 392 -0.70 10.92 9.70
C GLY A 392 -1.07 12.09 10.60
N LYS A 393 -2.31 12.60 10.50
CA LYS A 393 -2.85 13.63 11.39
C LYS A 393 -2.97 13.14 12.84
N PHE A 394 -3.62 12.00 13.05
CA PHE A 394 -3.85 11.47 14.40
C PHE A 394 -2.54 11.15 15.13
N ALA A 395 -1.54 10.62 14.42
CA ALA A 395 -0.21 10.35 14.98
C ALA A 395 0.54 11.63 15.33
N SER A 396 0.48 12.67 14.49
CA SER A 396 1.20 13.93 14.72
C SER A 396 0.78 14.58 16.04
N GLU A 397 -0.49 14.48 16.42
CA GLU A 397 -1.02 14.99 17.69
C GLU A 397 -0.47 14.25 18.92
N GLN A 398 -0.10 12.95 18.77
CA GLN A 398 0.48 12.15 19.87
C GLN A 398 2.02 12.24 19.88
N LEU A 399 2.62 12.37 18.72
CA LEU A 399 4.08 12.44 18.58
C LEU A 399 4.71 13.61 19.34
N VAL A 400 4.03 14.74 19.44
CA VAL A 400 4.51 15.93 20.16
C VAL A 400 4.24 15.87 21.69
N LYS A 401 3.37 14.96 22.15
CA LYS A 401 3.08 14.82 23.57
C LYS A 401 4.23 14.12 24.30
N ASN A 402 4.60 14.64 25.46
CA ASN A 402 5.65 14.06 26.31
C ASN A 402 6.96 13.78 25.57
N LEU A 403 7.29 14.62 24.58
CA LEU A 403 8.52 14.48 23.82
C LEU A 403 9.72 14.77 24.73
N LYS A 404 10.62 13.82 24.81
CA LYS A 404 11.93 14.00 25.45
C LYS A 404 12.96 14.25 24.37
N HIS A 405 13.61 15.40 24.41
CA HIS A 405 14.71 15.67 23.49
C HIS A 405 15.84 14.68 23.72
N SER A 406 16.24 14.00 22.67
CA SER A 406 17.36 13.09 22.76
C SER A 406 18.69 13.84 22.65
N SER A 407 19.53 13.65 23.67
CA SER A 407 20.94 14.06 23.67
C SER A 407 21.90 12.87 23.57
N SER A 408 21.37 11.64 23.50
CA SER A 408 22.18 10.43 23.44
C SER A 408 22.88 10.31 22.08
N LEU A 409 24.15 9.96 22.09
CA LEU A 409 24.85 9.54 20.86
C LEU A 409 24.34 8.14 20.49
N PRO A 410 24.15 7.84 19.20
CA PRO A 410 23.72 6.53 18.77
C PRO A 410 24.76 5.46 19.13
N SER A 411 24.28 4.32 19.60
CA SER A 411 25.10 3.12 19.79
C SER A 411 25.19 2.34 18.47
N GLU A 412 26.28 1.59 18.30
CA GLU A 412 26.41 0.69 17.17
C GLU A 412 25.45 -0.49 17.30
N ILE A 413 24.81 -0.86 16.21
CA ILE A 413 24.03 -2.07 16.08
C ILE A 413 24.80 -3.02 15.17
N GLU A 414 24.93 -4.28 15.57
CA GLU A 414 25.52 -5.30 14.73
C GLU A 414 24.73 -5.49 13.44
N SER A 415 25.44 -5.65 12.33
CA SER A 415 24.83 -5.97 11.04
C SER A 415 24.17 -7.35 11.11
N PRO A 416 22.98 -7.52 10.51
CA PRO A 416 22.31 -8.81 10.51
C PRO A 416 23.10 -9.86 9.72
N THR A 417 23.13 -11.10 10.22
CA THR A 417 23.59 -12.25 9.43
C THR A 417 22.57 -12.50 8.32
N LEU A 418 23.03 -12.49 7.08
CA LEU A 418 22.20 -12.66 5.90
C LEU A 418 22.45 -14.01 5.24
N LYS A 419 21.40 -14.57 4.65
CA LYS A 419 21.46 -15.78 3.81
C LYS A 419 21.45 -15.42 2.34
N LYS A 420 22.16 -16.20 1.54
CA LYS A 420 22.13 -16.08 0.08
C LYS A 420 20.82 -16.65 -0.46
N LEU A 421 19.92 -15.78 -0.92
CA LEU A 421 18.58 -16.13 -1.36
C LEU A 421 18.27 -15.63 -2.77
N VAL A 422 17.47 -16.39 -3.51
CA VAL A 422 17.00 -16.02 -4.84
C VAL A 422 15.56 -15.50 -4.73
N ARG A 423 15.37 -14.20 -4.93
CA ARG A 423 14.06 -13.54 -4.84
C ARG A 423 12.97 -14.22 -5.68
N GLY A 424 13.29 -14.56 -6.93
CA GLY A 424 12.35 -15.23 -7.84
C GLY A 424 11.81 -16.56 -7.32
N SER A 425 12.59 -17.31 -6.56
CA SER A 425 12.13 -18.57 -5.94
C SER A 425 11.07 -18.32 -4.86
N ILE A 426 11.26 -17.27 -4.03
CA ILE A 426 10.30 -16.87 -3.02
C ILE A 426 9.00 -16.38 -3.71
N GLN A 427 9.13 -15.48 -4.68
CA GLN A 427 8.01 -14.92 -5.42
C GLN A 427 7.18 -15.98 -6.14
N SER A 428 7.82 -16.96 -6.77
CA SER A 428 7.14 -18.04 -7.48
C SER A 428 6.32 -18.92 -6.54
N ILE A 429 6.84 -19.25 -5.37
CA ILE A 429 6.12 -20.01 -4.35
C ILE A 429 4.89 -19.23 -3.87
N LEU A 430 5.05 -17.94 -3.52
CA LEU A 430 3.94 -17.12 -3.04
C LEU A 430 2.88 -16.93 -4.13
N SER A 431 3.28 -16.65 -5.37
CA SER A 431 2.35 -16.47 -6.50
C SER A 431 1.58 -17.74 -6.81
N GLN A 432 2.24 -18.89 -6.77
CA GLN A 432 1.61 -20.17 -7.09
C GLN A 432 0.63 -20.64 -6.01
N TYR A 433 0.97 -20.53 -4.74
CA TYR A 433 0.23 -21.17 -3.65
C TYR A 433 -0.55 -20.19 -2.75
N VAL A 434 -0.19 -18.90 -2.75
CA VAL A 434 -0.74 -17.87 -1.85
C VAL A 434 -1.35 -16.71 -2.63
N GLY A 435 -1.74 -16.95 -3.88
CA GLY A 435 -2.40 -15.99 -4.76
C GLY A 435 -3.86 -15.73 -4.40
N VAL A 436 -4.67 -15.32 -5.38
CA VAL A 436 -6.10 -15.02 -5.21
C VAL A 436 -6.90 -16.22 -4.71
N ILE A 437 -6.63 -17.40 -5.28
CA ILE A 437 -7.26 -18.67 -4.87
C ILE A 437 -6.21 -19.54 -4.20
N LYS A 438 -6.49 -19.97 -2.97
CA LYS A 438 -5.61 -20.80 -2.14
C LYS A 438 -6.21 -22.20 -1.94
N SER A 439 -5.38 -23.16 -1.50
CA SER A 439 -5.82 -24.45 -0.97
C SER A 439 -5.05 -24.76 0.31
N THR A 440 -5.66 -25.51 1.22
CA THR A 440 -5.04 -25.88 2.49
C THR A 440 -3.75 -26.63 2.28
N GLN A 441 -3.75 -27.60 1.36
CA GLN A 441 -2.54 -28.34 0.99
C GLN A 441 -1.49 -27.44 0.34
N GLY A 442 -1.90 -26.51 -0.56
CA GLY A 442 -1.01 -25.57 -1.20
C GLY A 442 -0.28 -24.66 -0.21
N LEU A 443 -1.00 -24.15 0.80
CA LEU A 443 -0.40 -23.35 1.87
C LEU A 443 0.67 -24.13 2.66
N GLN A 444 0.40 -25.40 3.00
CA GLN A 444 1.37 -26.26 3.69
C GLN A 444 2.61 -26.54 2.84
N VAL A 445 2.41 -26.81 1.55
CA VAL A 445 3.52 -27.01 0.58
C VAL A 445 4.36 -25.74 0.46
N ALA A 446 3.72 -24.57 0.37
CA ALA A 446 4.41 -23.27 0.28
C ALA A 446 5.27 -23.02 1.52
N LEU A 447 4.72 -23.21 2.72
CA LEU A 447 5.45 -23.04 3.97
C LEU A 447 6.68 -23.94 4.03
N LYS A 448 6.51 -25.22 3.69
CA LYS A 448 7.60 -26.19 3.67
C LYS A 448 8.70 -25.79 2.68
N LYS A 449 8.33 -25.39 1.46
CA LYS A 449 9.31 -24.94 0.45
C LYS A 449 10.10 -23.71 0.92
N LEU A 450 9.47 -22.72 1.57
CA LEU A 450 10.19 -21.55 2.10
C LEU A 450 11.13 -21.94 3.24
N GLN A 451 10.74 -22.88 4.12
CA GLN A 451 11.58 -23.39 5.18
C GLN A 451 12.79 -24.19 4.63
N ASP A 452 12.59 -24.96 3.54
CA ASP A 452 13.67 -25.68 2.87
C ASP A 452 14.66 -24.69 2.22
N ILE A 453 14.19 -23.64 1.56
CA ILE A 453 15.03 -22.55 1.03
C ILE A 453 15.88 -21.92 2.15
N GLU A 454 15.28 -21.62 3.29
CA GLU A 454 15.98 -21.05 4.44
C GLU A 454 17.07 -21.97 4.98
N LYS A 455 16.75 -23.25 5.13
CA LYS A 455 17.65 -24.28 5.66
C LYS A 455 18.85 -24.55 4.74
N ASP A 456 18.60 -24.62 3.43
CA ASP A 456 19.60 -25.01 2.43
C ASP A 456 20.47 -23.83 1.97
N SER A 457 20.12 -22.58 2.37
CA SER A 457 20.87 -21.38 2.01
C SER A 457 22.11 -21.19 2.89
N THR A 458 23.17 -20.63 2.31
CA THR A 458 24.43 -20.33 3.00
C THR A 458 24.41 -18.91 3.56
N ASP A 459 25.10 -18.73 4.70
CA ASP A 459 25.31 -17.42 5.28
C ASP A 459 26.27 -16.58 4.43
N LEU A 460 26.05 -15.28 4.42
CA LEU A 460 26.87 -14.30 3.70
C LEU A 460 27.83 -13.61 4.68
N ASN A 461 29.06 -13.42 4.24
CA ASN A 461 30.08 -12.70 5.01
C ASN A 461 29.96 -11.19 4.88
N ASP A 462 29.44 -10.71 3.75
CA ASP A 462 29.33 -9.29 3.43
C ASP A 462 27.88 -8.87 3.27
N PHE A 463 27.58 -7.63 3.66
CA PHE A 463 26.26 -7.04 3.48
C PHE A 463 25.99 -6.75 2.00
N ASN A 464 24.81 -7.16 1.55
CA ASN A 464 24.25 -6.80 0.24
C ASN A 464 22.77 -6.45 0.40
N LEU A 465 22.35 -5.29 -0.11
CA LEU A 465 20.98 -4.80 0.04
C LEU A 465 19.93 -5.74 -0.57
N VAL A 466 20.22 -6.35 -1.72
CA VAL A 466 19.29 -7.30 -2.37
C VAL A 466 19.11 -8.56 -1.53
N ASP A 467 20.20 -9.09 -0.98
CA ASP A 467 20.12 -10.25 -0.10
C ASP A 467 19.44 -9.92 1.23
N PHE A 468 19.67 -8.71 1.78
CA PHE A 468 18.95 -8.20 2.95
C PHE A 468 17.44 -8.17 2.71
N GLU A 469 16.99 -7.57 1.61
CA GLU A 469 15.59 -7.55 1.22
C GLU A 469 15.02 -8.97 1.01
N ASN A 470 15.78 -9.88 0.40
CA ASN A 470 15.34 -11.25 0.19
C ASN A 470 15.13 -12.01 1.50
N ASN A 471 15.96 -11.75 2.53
CA ASN A 471 15.77 -12.32 3.86
C ASN A 471 14.49 -11.81 4.52
N ILE A 472 14.18 -10.52 4.37
CA ILE A 472 12.92 -9.93 4.84
C ILE A 472 11.73 -10.57 4.11
N LEU A 473 11.80 -10.69 2.79
CA LEU A 473 10.74 -11.31 1.99
C LEU A 473 10.50 -12.79 2.38
N LEU A 474 11.56 -13.55 2.63
CA LEU A 474 11.44 -14.93 3.11
C LEU A 474 10.72 -14.97 4.48
N TYR A 475 11.16 -14.13 5.41
CA TYR A 475 10.58 -14.04 6.74
C TYR A 475 9.08 -13.67 6.68
N LEU A 476 8.73 -12.59 5.97
CA LEU A 476 7.36 -12.14 5.86
C LEU A 476 6.48 -13.12 5.06
N GLY A 477 7.03 -13.77 4.04
CA GLY A 477 6.34 -14.82 3.29
C GLY A 477 5.93 -16.00 4.18
N GLN A 478 6.81 -16.45 5.07
CA GLN A 478 6.47 -17.49 6.04
C GLN A 478 5.39 -17.05 7.05
N HIS A 479 5.43 -15.78 7.52
CA HIS A 479 4.44 -15.25 8.45
C HIS A 479 3.08 -15.08 7.78
N LEU A 480 3.03 -14.59 6.55
CA LEU A 480 1.82 -14.48 5.74
C LEU A 480 1.18 -15.85 5.52
N ILE A 481 1.97 -16.89 5.23
CA ILE A 481 1.45 -18.26 5.06
C ILE A 481 0.91 -18.82 6.38
N LYS A 482 1.60 -18.60 7.49
CA LYS A 482 1.14 -19.02 8.82
C LYS A 482 -0.21 -18.35 9.19
N ASP A 483 -0.34 -17.05 8.91
CA ASP A 483 -1.59 -16.32 9.07
C ASP A 483 -2.69 -16.89 8.16
N ALA A 484 -2.37 -17.18 6.89
CA ALA A 484 -3.30 -17.80 5.95
C ALA A 484 -3.78 -19.20 6.38
N ILE A 485 -2.92 -20.02 6.98
CA ILE A 485 -3.28 -21.34 7.53
C ILE A 485 -4.18 -21.21 8.77
N ALA A 486 -4.02 -20.14 9.53
CA ALA A 486 -4.83 -19.87 10.71
C ALA A 486 -6.26 -19.43 10.38
N GLN A 487 -6.53 -18.91 9.17
CA GLN A 487 -7.87 -18.51 8.75
C GLN A 487 -8.82 -19.71 8.66
N LYS A 488 -10.04 -19.55 9.15
CA LYS A 488 -11.06 -20.63 9.24
C LYS A 488 -12.23 -20.43 8.31
N GLU A 489 -12.36 -19.25 7.71
CA GLU A 489 -13.48 -18.86 6.86
C GLU A 489 -13.01 -18.06 5.65
N ASN A 490 -13.77 -18.11 4.57
CA ASN A 490 -13.54 -17.28 3.38
C ASN A 490 -14.18 -15.91 3.58
N LEU A 491 -13.35 -14.86 3.59
CA LEU A 491 -13.80 -13.48 3.83
C LEU A 491 -13.04 -12.49 2.92
N GLY A 492 -13.79 -11.64 2.23
CA GLY A 492 -13.23 -10.59 1.41
C GLY A 492 -12.18 -11.12 0.42
N VAL A 493 -10.94 -10.64 0.53
CA VAL A 493 -9.83 -11.04 -0.34
C VAL A 493 -9.21 -12.39 0.03
N PHE A 494 -9.50 -12.94 1.19
CA PHE A 494 -9.05 -14.27 1.56
C PHE A 494 -10.01 -15.34 1.04
N TYR A 495 -9.52 -16.17 0.12
CA TYR A 495 -10.29 -17.28 -0.43
C TYR A 495 -9.45 -18.55 -0.49
N ASN A 496 -9.85 -19.57 0.30
CA ASN A 496 -9.30 -20.92 0.28
C ASN A 496 -10.41 -21.88 -0.19
N GLN A 497 -10.19 -22.52 -1.34
CA GLN A 497 -11.19 -23.38 -1.98
C GLN A 497 -11.61 -24.58 -1.14
N ASP A 498 -10.79 -24.97 -0.15
CA ASP A 498 -11.04 -26.13 0.71
C ASP A 498 -11.88 -25.77 1.97
N LEU A 499 -12.04 -24.46 2.26
CA LEU A 499 -12.93 -24.01 3.33
C LEU A 499 -14.37 -23.98 2.82
N VAL A 500 -15.24 -24.66 3.54
CA VAL A 500 -16.69 -24.67 3.24
C VAL A 500 -17.22 -23.23 3.32
N GLN A 501 -17.85 -22.76 2.27
CA GLN A 501 -18.68 -21.55 2.38
C GLN A 501 -19.92 -21.96 3.17
N ASP A 502 -20.02 -21.51 4.42
CA ASP A 502 -21.31 -21.46 5.07
C ASP A 502 -22.17 -20.52 4.22
N LEU A 503 -23.11 -21.12 3.50
CA LEU A 503 -24.15 -20.39 2.78
C LEU A 503 -24.94 -19.62 3.84
N ILE A 504 -24.56 -18.37 4.08
CA ILE A 504 -25.43 -17.44 4.77
C ILE A 504 -26.57 -17.17 3.79
N SER A 505 -27.65 -17.90 4.03
CA SER A 505 -28.94 -17.79 3.37
C SER A 505 -29.61 -16.45 3.66
#